data_d8f96e76a2a64204706ad8b7c3a4d717
#
_entry.id   d8f96e76a2a64204706ad8b7c3a4d717
#
_cell.length_a   1.000
_cell.length_b   1.000
_cell.length_c   1.000
_cell.angle_alpha   90.00
_cell.angle_beta   90.00
_cell.angle_gamma   90.00
#
_symmetry.space_group_name_H-M   'P 1'
#
loop_
_entity.id
_entity.type
_entity.pdbx_description
1 polymer ?
#
loop_
_entity_poly.entity_id
_entity_poly.type
_entity_poly.pdbx_seq_one_letter_code
_entity_poly.pdbx_strand_id
1 'polypeptide(L)'
;MAITVLIVDDSKLARIVAGKAVAALQPDWARAEAGNAEEAMARLEAGGIDLALLDYNMPGKDGLTLAAEMRALHPSMPIAVITANVQDEVIARARAVNATFVAKPVTEEALRGFVSGAALRLRAGAR
;
A
#
# COMPACT_ATOMS: atom_id res chain seq x y z
N MET A 1 9.08 -3.26 17.80
CA MET A 1 7.93 -2.45 17.41
C MET A 1 7.15 -3.13 16.31
N ALA A 2 5.85 -3.15 16.46
CA ALA A 2 5.00 -3.74 15.44
C ALA A 2 4.83 -2.76 14.28
N ILE A 3 5.03 -3.26 13.07
CA ILE A 3 4.79 -2.49 11.86
C ILE A 3 3.38 -2.84 11.39
N THR A 4 2.60 -1.83 11.01
CA THR A 4 1.23 -2.00 10.55
C THR A 4 1.11 -1.56 9.10
N VAL A 5 0.63 -2.47 8.25
CA VAL A 5 0.35 -2.18 6.84
C VAL A 5 -1.15 -1.92 6.66
N LEU A 6 -1.49 -0.85 5.95
CA LEU A 6 -2.86 -0.55 5.57
C LEU A 6 -3.11 -1.12 4.17
N ILE A 7 -4.12 -1.96 4.04
CA ILE A 7 -4.50 -2.56 2.76
C ILE A 7 -5.82 -1.94 2.32
N VAL A 8 -5.80 -1.24 1.20
CA VAL A 8 -6.96 -0.51 0.68
C VAL A 8 -7.42 -1.12 -0.64
N ASP A 9 -8.63 -1.65 -0.65
CA ASP A 9 -9.23 -2.27 -1.83
C ASP A 9 -10.73 -2.37 -1.56
N ASP A 10 -11.56 -2.10 -2.54
CA ASP A 10 -13.01 -2.18 -2.37
C ASP A 10 -13.51 -3.62 -2.33
N SER A 11 -12.68 -4.58 -2.71
CA SER A 11 -13.00 -6.01 -2.64
C SER A 11 -12.45 -6.62 -1.35
N LYS A 12 -13.33 -7.14 -0.52
CA LYS A 12 -12.91 -7.83 0.71
C LYS A 12 -12.02 -9.03 0.39
N LEU A 13 -12.36 -9.78 -0.65
CA LEU A 13 -11.56 -10.93 -1.06
C LEU A 13 -10.14 -10.50 -1.44
N ALA A 14 -10.01 -9.41 -2.20
CA ALA A 14 -8.71 -8.89 -2.58
C ALA A 14 -7.89 -8.46 -1.35
N ARG A 15 -8.54 -7.86 -0.35
CA ARG A 15 -7.85 -7.49 0.89
C ARG A 15 -7.35 -8.73 1.63
N ILE A 16 -8.13 -9.81 1.64
CA ILE A 16 -7.71 -11.07 2.27
C ILE A 16 -6.51 -11.65 1.54
N VAL A 17 -6.54 -11.67 0.22
CA VAL A 17 -5.43 -12.20 -0.60
C VAL A 17 -4.16 -11.40 -0.35
N ALA A 18 -4.24 -10.08 -0.40
CA ALA A 18 -3.09 -9.22 -0.14
C ALA A 18 -2.56 -9.41 1.29
N GLY A 19 -3.46 -9.50 2.26
CA GLY A 19 -3.09 -9.73 3.66
C GLY A 19 -2.36 -11.03 3.87
N LYS A 20 -2.78 -12.09 3.20
CA LYS A 20 -2.09 -13.39 3.28
C LYS A 20 -0.69 -13.33 2.68
N ALA A 21 -0.54 -12.61 1.57
CA ALA A 21 0.77 -12.45 0.94
C ALA A 21 1.73 -11.68 1.86
N VAL A 22 1.24 -10.62 2.48
CA VAL A 22 2.04 -9.85 3.44
C VAL A 22 2.41 -10.72 4.64
N ALA A 23 1.46 -11.48 5.18
CA ALA A 23 1.69 -12.33 6.34
C ALA A 23 2.75 -13.41 6.05
N ALA A 24 2.77 -13.93 4.83
CA ALA A 24 3.78 -14.91 4.43
C ALA A 24 5.17 -14.29 4.37
N LEU A 25 5.27 -13.03 3.96
CA LEU A 25 6.55 -12.33 3.82
C LEU A 25 7.03 -11.74 5.15
N GLN A 26 6.10 -11.22 5.96
CA GLN A 26 6.38 -10.57 7.23
C GLN A 26 5.33 -10.99 8.26
N PRO A 27 5.49 -12.16 8.89
CA PRO A 27 4.48 -12.68 9.83
C PRO A 27 4.20 -11.78 11.03
N ASP A 28 5.17 -10.96 11.41
CA ASP A 28 5.06 -10.11 12.60
C ASP A 28 4.35 -8.78 12.34
N TRP A 29 4.06 -8.46 11.09
CA TRP A 29 3.39 -7.20 10.76
C TRP A 29 1.90 -7.30 11.06
N ALA A 30 1.35 -6.24 11.65
CA ALA A 30 -0.09 -6.09 11.81
C ALA A 30 -0.69 -5.58 10.50
N ARG A 31 -1.97 -5.85 10.30
CA ARG A 31 -2.69 -5.45 9.09
C ARG A 31 -3.95 -4.69 9.45
N ALA A 32 -4.14 -3.55 8.81
CA ALA A 32 -5.38 -2.78 8.87
C ALA A 32 -5.99 -2.76 7.47
N GLU A 33 -7.30 -2.63 7.37
CA GLU A 33 -8.01 -2.67 6.10
C GLU A 33 -8.89 -1.45 5.92
N ALA A 34 -9.06 -1.03 4.68
CA ALA A 34 -10.02 0.01 4.30
C ALA A 34 -10.64 -0.37 2.96
N GLY A 35 -11.93 -0.13 2.81
CA GLY A 35 -12.67 -0.49 1.60
C GLY A 35 -12.78 0.64 0.58
N ASN A 36 -12.31 1.84 0.92
CA ASN A 36 -12.32 2.99 0.02
C ASN A 36 -11.35 4.06 0.53
N ALA A 37 -11.21 5.14 -0.25
CA ALA A 37 -10.28 6.22 0.09
C ALA A 37 -10.64 6.93 1.39
N GLU A 38 -11.93 7.13 1.63
CA GLU A 38 -12.39 7.81 2.85
C GLU A 38 -12.02 7.01 4.10
N GLU A 39 -12.26 5.70 4.08
CA GLU A 39 -11.88 4.83 5.20
C GLU A 39 -10.36 4.80 5.37
N ALA A 40 -9.61 4.81 4.26
CA ALA A 40 -8.17 4.82 4.31
C ALA A 40 -7.64 6.07 5.01
N MET A 41 -8.20 7.24 4.67
CA MET A 41 -7.79 8.48 5.30
C MET A 41 -8.15 8.52 6.78
N ALA A 42 -9.31 7.96 7.15
CA ALA A 42 -9.69 7.85 8.56
C ALA A 42 -8.71 6.97 9.34
N ARG A 43 -8.25 5.88 8.75
CA ARG A 43 -7.24 5.01 9.37
C ARG A 43 -5.92 5.76 9.56
N LEU A 44 -5.51 6.55 8.56
CA LEU A 44 -4.28 7.34 8.67
C LEU A 44 -4.38 8.37 9.78
N GLU A 45 -5.52 9.06 9.88
CA GLU A 45 -5.72 10.06 10.92
C GLU A 45 -5.70 9.46 12.31
N ALA A 46 -6.18 8.22 12.45
CA ALA A 46 -6.15 7.51 13.72
C ALA A 46 -4.72 7.15 14.15
N GLY A 47 -3.77 7.14 13.21
CA GLY A 47 -2.37 6.89 13.50
C GLY A 47 -2.02 5.41 13.52
N GLY A 48 -0.73 5.11 13.59
CA GLY A 48 -0.24 3.75 13.71
C GLY A 48 -0.05 3.01 12.38
N ILE A 49 -0.23 3.68 11.25
CA ILE A 49 0.01 3.09 9.94
C ILE A 49 1.42 3.40 9.49
N ASP A 50 2.18 2.38 9.11
CA ASP A 50 3.58 2.53 8.73
C ASP A 50 3.80 2.46 7.22
N LEU A 51 2.97 1.71 6.51
CA LEU A 51 3.04 1.61 5.05
C LEU A 51 1.67 1.24 4.50
N ALA A 52 1.49 1.36 3.19
CA ALA A 52 0.20 1.14 2.57
C ALA A 52 0.29 0.39 1.23
N LEU A 53 -0.69 -0.47 0.99
CA LEU A 53 -0.94 -1.12 -0.29
C LEU A 53 -2.29 -0.62 -0.79
N LEU A 54 -2.32 0.01 -1.96
CA LEU A 54 -3.54 0.63 -2.48
C LEU A 54 -3.91 -0.01 -3.82
N ASP A 55 -5.16 -0.46 -3.94
CA ASP A 55 -5.68 -0.87 -5.23
C ASP A 55 -5.88 0.38 -6.11
N TYR A 56 -5.47 0.29 -7.37
CA TYR A 56 -5.64 1.40 -8.30
C TYR A 56 -7.10 1.65 -8.64
N ASN A 57 -7.84 0.57 -8.94
CA ASN A 57 -9.23 0.66 -9.39
C ASN A 57 -10.20 0.61 -8.22
N MET A 58 -10.62 1.78 -7.76
CA MET A 58 -11.63 1.89 -6.71
C MET A 58 -12.69 2.90 -7.15
N PRO A 59 -13.96 2.68 -6.76
CA PRO A 59 -15.01 3.65 -7.04
C PRO A 59 -14.70 5.01 -6.41
N GLY A 60 -14.98 6.07 -7.13
CA GLY A 60 -14.73 7.41 -6.65
C GLY A 60 -13.29 7.83 -6.86
N LYS A 61 -12.46 7.71 -5.85
CA LYS A 61 -11.07 8.14 -5.91
C LYS A 61 -10.17 6.93 -6.20
N ASP A 62 -9.35 6.99 -7.26
CA ASP A 62 -8.45 5.90 -7.59
C ASP A 62 -7.24 5.85 -6.65
N GLY A 63 -6.50 4.74 -6.70
CA GLY A 63 -5.38 4.51 -5.81
C GLY A 63 -4.23 5.50 -5.98
N LEU A 64 -4.00 6.02 -7.19
CA LEU A 64 -2.93 6.99 -7.40
C LEU A 64 -3.29 8.37 -6.84
N THR A 65 -4.55 8.76 -6.95
CA THR A 65 -5.02 10.00 -6.33
C THR A 65 -4.90 9.91 -4.81
N LEU A 66 -5.31 8.77 -4.26
CA LEU A 66 -5.18 8.52 -2.82
C LEU A 66 -3.71 8.51 -2.40
N ALA A 67 -2.83 7.87 -3.19
CA ALA A 67 -1.40 7.83 -2.90
C ALA A 67 -0.81 9.24 -2.84
N ALA A 68 -1.21 10.12 -3.74
CA ALA A 68 -0.74 11.50 -3.73
C ALA A 68 -1.17 12.24 -2.46
N GLU A 69 -2.40 12.04 -2.01
CA GLU A 69 -2.89 12.65 -0.77
C GLU A 69 -2.15 12.11 0.44
N MET A 70 -1.95 10.80 0.48
CA MET A 70 -1.21 10.17 1.58
C MET A 70 0.24 10.64 1.61
N ARG A 71 0.85 10.78 0.45
CA ARG A 71 2.23 11.25 0.33
C ARG A 71 2.40 12.67 0.85
N ALA A 72 1.41 13.54 0.62
CA ALA A 72 1.45 14.90 1.13
C ALA A 72 1.44 14.93 2.66
N LEU A 73 0.73 13.98 3.28
CA LEU A 73 0.65 13.90 4.75
C LEU A 73 1.80 13.10 5.36
N HIS A 74 2.33 12.13 4.63
CA HIS A 74 3.38 11.23 5.11
C HIS A 74 4.47 11.09 4.06
N PRO A 75 5.40 12.07 4.00
CA PRO A 75 6.39 12.12 2.91
C PRO A 75 7.31 10.91 2.82
N SER A 76 7.52 10.19 3.91
CA SER A 76 8.44 9.05 3.95
C SER A 76 7.75 7.69 3.96
N MET A 77 6.42 7.64 3.95
CA MET A 77 5.70 6.38 4.04
C MET A 77 5.88 5.54 2.79
N PRO A 78 6.27 4.26 2.92
CA PRO A 78 6.27 3.37 1.75
C PRO A 78 4.83 3.15 1.28
N ILE A 79 4.59 3.38 0.00
CA ILE A 79 3.27 3.21 -0.62
C ILE A 79 3.41 2.39 -1.88
N ALA A 80 2.62 1.33 -2.02
CA ALA A 80 2.52 0.56 -3.25
C ALA A 80 1.14 0.74 -3.86
N VAL A 81 1.08 0.90 -5.17
CA VAL A 81 -0.18 0.94 -5.92
C VAL A 81 -0.25 -0.32 -6.76
N ILE A 82 -1.33 -1.08 -6.57
CA ILE A 82 -1.52 -2.39 -7.16
C ILE A 82 -2.52 -2.28 -8.31
N THR A 83 -2.14 -2.71 -9.49
CA THR A 83 -2.99 -2.59 -10.67
C THR A 83 -2.68 -3.66 -11.72
N ALA A 84 -3.71 -4.05 -12.48
CA ALA A 84 -3.53 -4.87 -13.67
C ALA A 84 -3.14 -4.03 -14.90
N ASN A 85 -3.23 -2.70 -14.78
CA ASN A 85 -2.95 -1.78 -15.89
C ASN A 85 -1.46 -1.43 -15.88
N VAL A 86 -0.71 -1.99 -16.83
CA VAL A 86 0.74 -1.81 -16.92
C VAL A 86 1.14 -0.74 -17.93
N GLN A 87 0.25 0.19 -18.23
CA GLN A 87 0.54 1.29 -19.15
C GLN A 87 1.58 2.24 -18.56
N ASP A 88 2.40 2.80 -19.44
CA ASP A 88 3.47 3.72 -19.04
C ASP A 88 2.97 4.92 -18.26
N GLU A 89 1.78 5.42 -18.61
CA GLU A 89 1.17 6.55 -17.91
C GLU A 89 0.90 6.26 -16.45
N VAL A 90 0.38 5.08 -16.15
CA VAL A 90 0.09 4.67 -14.77
C VAL A 90 1.39 4.52 -13.98
N ILE A 91 2.39 3.88 -14.60
CA ILE A 91 3.70 3.70 -13.97
C ILE A 91 4.34 5.06 -13.69
N ALA A 92 4.27 5.99 -14.64
CA ALA A 92 4.83 7.33 -14.50
C ALA A 92 4.14 8.11 -13.36
N ARG A 93 2.82 8.00 -13.25
CA ARG A 93 2.07 8.65 -12.17
C ARG A 93 2.46 8.09 -10.80
N ALA A 94 2.64 6.77 -10.72
CA ALA A 94 3.08 6.15 -9.46
C ALA A 94 4.46 6.66 -9.07
N ARG A 95 5.36 6.73 -10.02
CA ARG A 95 6.72 7.23 -9.80
C ARG A 95 6.72 8.69 -9.36
N ALA A 96 5.83 9.49 -9.94
CA ALA A 96 5.74 10.92 -9.62
C ALA A 96 5.35 11.18 -8.16
N VAL A 97 4.62 10.26 -7.53
CA VAL A 97 4.26 10.37 -6.11
C VAL A 97 5.11 9.45 -5.23
N ASN A 98 6.20 8.96 -5.78
CA ASN A 98 7.13 8.08 -5.06
C ASN A 98 6.45 6.81 -4.54
N ALA A 99 5.49 6.30 -5.29
CA ALA A 99 4.83 5.03 -4.98
C ALA A 99 5.43 3.92 -5.83
N THR A 100 5.46 2.71 -5.28
CA THR A 100 5.92 1.54 -6.01
C THR A 100 4.76 0.95 -6.79
N PHE A 101 4.99 0.71 -8.07
CA PHE A 101 4.02 0.01 -8.92
C PHE A 101 4.11 -1.49 -8.66
N VAL A 102 2.97 -2.13 -8.40
CA VAL A 102 2.89 -3.59 -8.24
C VAL A 102 1.81 -4.13 -9.18
N ALA A 103 2.20 -5.05 -10.06
CA ALA A 103 1.28 -5.63 -11.03
C ALA A 103 0.44 -6.74 -10.39
N LYS A 104 -0.84 -6.80 -10.75
CA LYS A 104 -1.70 -7.93 -10.39
C LYS A 104 -1.33 -9.14 -11.23
N PRO A 105 -1.51 -10.37 -10.73
CA PRO A 105 -2.16 -10.73 -9.46
C PRO A 105 -1.24 -10.49 -8.26
N VAL A 106 -1.87 -10.23 -7.10
CA VAL A 106 -1.13 -9.98 -5.86
C VAL A 106 -0.65 -11.30 -5.28
N THR A 107 0.65 -11.55 -5.40
CA THR A 107 1.29 -12.76 -4.90
C THR A 107 2.44 -12.35 -3.98
N GLU A 108 2.97 -13.31 -3.23
CA GLU A 108 4.18 -13.06 -2.45
C GLU A 108 5.33 -12.56 -3.33
N GLU A 109 5.49 -13.17 -4.50
CA GLU A 109 6.54 -12.78 -5.42
C GLU A 109 6.37 -11.34 -5.89
N ALA A 110 5.13 -10.95 -6.23
CA ALA A 110 4.85 -9.59 -6.70
C ALA A 110 5.11 -8.54 -5.61
N LEU A 111 4.85 -8.87 -4.35
CA LEU A 111 5.02 -7.94 -3.23
C LEU A 111 6.40 -7.97 -2.60
N ARG A 112 7.19 -9.00 -2.88
CA ARG A 112 8.45 -9.22 -2.16
C ARG A 112 9.41 -8.03 -2.20
N GLY A 113 9.60 -7.45 -3.38
CA GLY A 113 10.50 -6.32 -3.52
C GLY A 113 10.05 -5.10 -2.72
N PHE A 114 8.77 -4.77 -2.82
CA PHE A 114 8.22 -3.64 -2.08
C PHE A 114 8.31 -3.86 -0.56
N VAL A 115 7.89 -5.05 -0.11
CA VAL A 115 7.88 -5.37 1.32
C VAL A 115 9.29 -5.38 1.90
N SER A 116 10.24 -5.97 1.18
CA SER A 116 11.64 -6.00 1.64
C SER A 116 12.22 -4.60 1.72
N GLY A 117 12.00 -3.78 0.70
CA GLY A 117 12.48 -2.39 0.70
C GLY A 117 11.82 -1.55 1.79
N ALA A 118 10.52 -1.73 1.99
CA ALA A 118 9.80 -1.03 3.05
C ALA A 118 10.31 -1.43 4.43
N ALA A 119 10.56 -2.72 4.64
CA ALA A 119 11.08 -3.21 5.91
C ALA A 119 12.42 -2.56 6.25
N LEU A 120 13.32 -2.45 5.26
CA LEU A 120 14.61 -1.79 5.46
C LEU A 120 14.44 -0.31 5.79
N ARG A 121 13.59 0.40 5.06
CA ARG A 121 13.38 1.83 5.26
C ARG A 121 12.75 2.13 6.61
N LEU A 122 11.76 1.33 7.01
CA LEU A 122 11.08 1.51 8.29
C LEU A 122 12.00 1.18 9.46
N ARG A 123 12.85 0.18 9.30
CA ARG A 123 13.83 -0.16 10.32
C ARG A 123 14.85 0.95 10.51
N ALA A 124 15.30 1.55 9.42
CA ALA A 124 16.23 2.69 9.47
C ALA A 124 15.57 3.92 10.09
N GLY A 125 14.28 4.19 9.74
CA GLY A 125 13.54 5.32 10.26
C GLY A 125 13.10 5.18 11.71
N ALA A 126 13.13 3.98 12.25
CA ALA A 126 12.70 3.72 13.62
C ALA A 126 13.71 4.17 14.68
N ARG A 127 14.82 4.68 14.25
CA ARG A 127 15.85 5.16 15.19
C ARG A 127 15.62 6.56 15.71
#